data_ee1652c8f284bfb83d7b0949928b377f
#
_entry.id   ee1652c8f284bfb83d7b0949928b377f
#
_cell.length_a   1.000
_cell.length_b   1.000
_cell.length_c   1.000
_cell.angle_alpha   90.00
_cell.angle_beta   90.00
_cell.angle_gamma   90.00
#
_symmetry.space_group_name_H-M   'P 1'
#
loop_
_entity.id
_entity.type
_entity.pdbx_description
1 polymer ?
#
loop_
_entity_poly.entity_id
_entity_poly.type
_entity_poly.pdbx_seq_one_letter_code
_entity_poly.pdbx_strand_id
1 'polypeptide(L)'
;SPQFFESTQTGEVLSRLTTDTTLVKTVVGTSFSMGLRNIVVLLGGMTMLIITNPGLMLGVGVVIVLVVAPGVFIGRRVRRLSRASQDRIADASALASEVLAAMPVVQSYAREDDEARRFSRSAETAFRTAISRNKVRALLTAFIIVALFGALLYGLYLGTVSVMEGRMSAGVLGQTVLYIGLVAGSAAALAEV
;
A
#
# COMPACT_ATOMS: atom_id res chain seq x y z
N SER A 1 -10.70 -0.83 -40.43
CA SER A 1 -11.59 -1.41 -41.45
C SER A 1 -13.03 -1.27 -40.99
N PRO A 2 -14.04 -1.15 -41.89
CA PRO A 2 -15.45 -1.07 -41.48
C PRO A 2 -15.86 -2.24 -40.55
N GLN A 3 -15.38 -3.42 -40.78
CA GLN A 3 -15.61 -4.63 -39.96
C GLN A 3 -15.25 -4.47 -38.48
N PHE A 4 -14.26 -3.62 -38.17
CA PHE A 4 -13.88 -3.36 -36.78
C PHE A 4 -14.98 -2.61 -36.03
N PHE A 5 -15.63 -1.65 -36.68
CA PHE A 5 -16.71 -0.85 -36.07
C PHE A 5 -18.07 -1.59 -36.03
N GLU A 6 -18.22 -2.63 -36.84
CA GLU A 6 -19.40 -3.51 -36.78
C GLU A 6 -19.30 -4.54 -35.65
N SER A 7 -18.06 -4.95 -35.29
CA SER A 7 -17.81 -5.95 -34.24
C SER A 7 -17.51 -5.38 -32.86
N THR A 8 -17.17 -4.09 -32.76
CA THR A 8 -16.75 -3.44 -31.50
C THR A 8 -17.74 -2.33 -31.14
N GLN A 9 -18.29 -2.36 -29.94
CA GLN A 9 -19.19 -1.32 -29.48
C GLN A 9 -18.45 0.02 -29.38
N THR A 10 -19.04 1.08 -29.91
CA THR A 10 -18.48 2.45 -29.92
C THR A 10 -18.09 2.92 -28.50
N GLY A 11 -18.85 2.50 -27.46
CA GLY A 11 -18.56 2.77 -26.06
C GLY A 11 -17.26 2.11 -25.57
N GLU A 12 -16.91 0.93 -26.05
CA GLU A 12 -15.65 0.26 -25.70
C GLU A 12 -14.45 0.99 -26.30
N VAL A 13 -14.55 1.42 -27.55
CA VAL A 13 -13.52 2.22 -28.22
C VAL A 13 -13.31 3.55 -27.51
N LEU A 14 -14.40 4.23 -27.13
CA LEU A 14 -14.34 5.51 -26.41
C LEU A 14 -13.75 5.34 -25.00
N SER A 15 -14.13 4.29 -24.30
CA SER A 15 -13.57 3.94 -22.97
C SER A 15 -12.08 3.68 -23.04
N ARG A 16 -11.61 2.91 -24.02
CA ARG A 16 -10.16 2.69 -24.23
C ARG A 16 -9.42 3.99 -24.56
N LEU A 17 -9.98 4.82 -25.45
CA LEU A 17 -9.37 6.11 -25.82
C LEU A 17 -9.27 7.09 -24.64
N THR A 18 -10.25 7.14 -23.77
CA THR A 18 -10.28 8.11 -22.65
C THR A 18 -9.61 7.55 -21.40
N THR A 19 -9.92 6.33 -20.99
CA THR A 19 -9.41 5.73 -19.76
C THR A 19 -7.94 5.33 -19.88
N ASP A 20 -7.57 4.66 -20.98
CA ASP A 20 -6.20 4.19 -21.18
C ASP A 20 -5.22 5.36 -21.38
N THR A 21 -5.63 6.39 -22.13
CA THR A 21 -4.79 7.59 -22.31
C THR A 21 -4.63 8.38 -21.01
N THR A 22 -5.66 8.46 -20.17
CA THR A 22 -5.57 9.10 -18.85
C THR A 22 -4.69 8.30 -17.91
N LEU A 23 -4.78 6.98 -17.90
CA LEU A 23 -3.88 6.10 -17.14
C LEU A 23 -2.43 6.26 -17.58
N VAL A 24 -2.15 6.23 -18.88
CA VAL A 24 -0.79 6.44 -19.41
C VAL A 24 -0.25 7.81 -19.01
N LYS A 25 -1.05 8.87 -19.15
CA LYS A 25 -0.66 10.23 -18.75
C LYS A 25 -0.35 10.32 -17.24
N THR A 26 -1.14 9.68 -16.42
CA THR A 26 -0.95 9.67 -14.96
C THR A 26 0.30 8.87 -14.57
N VAL A 27 0.47 7.68 -15.13
CA VAL A 27 1.64 6.82 -14.83
C VAL A 27 2.93 7.47 -15.32
N VAL A 28 2.97 7.96 -16.55
CA VAL A 28 4.20 8.53 -17.12
C VAL A 28 4.45 9.95 -16.59
N GLY A 29 3.41 10.79 -16.46
CA GLY A 29 3.58 12.19 -16.06
C GLY A 29 3.82 12.37 -14.56
N THR A 30 3.07 11.69 -13.72
CA THR A 30 3.14 11.89 -12.26
C THR A 30 3.93 10.81 -11.55
N SER A 31 3.58 9.53 -11.74
CA SER A 31 4.19 8.44 -10.98
C SER A 31 5.66 8.25 -11.34
N PHE A 32 6.03 8.30 -12.62
CA PHE A 32 7.42 8.15 -13.05
C PHE A 32 8.28 9.33 -12.57
N SER A 33 7.79 10.57 -12.72
CA SER A 33 8.52 11.76 -12.28
C SER A 33 8.70 11.78 -10.76
N MET A 34 7.63 11.41 -10.01
CA MET A 34 7.66 11.33 -8.56
C MET A 34 8.59 10.19 -8.08
N GLY A 35 8.54 9.03 -8.75
CA GLY A 35 9.42 7.91 -8.48
C GLY A 35 10.89 8.27 -8.69
N LEU A 36 11.24 8.85 -9.85
CA LEU A 36 12.61 9.25 -10.16
C LEU A 36 13.14 10.27 -9.15
N ARG A 37 12.35 11.30 -8.83
CA ARG A 37 12.73 12.28 -7.81
C ARG A 37 13.00 11.64 -6.46
N ASN A 38 12.13 10.75 -6.01
CA ASN A 38 12.31 10.10 -4.71
C ASN A 38 13.49 9.12 -4.70
N ILE A 39 13.80 8.46 -5.81
CA ILE A 39 15.02 7.65 -5.95
C ILE A 39 16.26 8.53 -5.79
N VAL A 40 16.31 9.67 -6.47
CA VAL A 40 17.46 10.60 -6.37
C VAL A 40 17.62 11.13 -4.94
N VAL A 41 16.53 11.53 -4.29
CA VAL A 41 16.56 12.02 -2.89
C VAL A 41 16.97 10.91 -1.92
N LEU A 42 16.50 9.68 -2.12
CA LEU A 42 16.86 8.53 -1.30
C LEU A 42 18.34 8.19 -1.45
N LEU A 43 18.86 8.09 -2.66
CA LEU A 43 20.27 7.79 -2.92
C LEU A 43 21.19 8.93 -2.43
N GLY A 44 20.80 10.18 -2.69
CA GLY A 44 21.54 11.35 -2.22
C GLY A 44 21.55 11.45 -0.68
N GLY A 45 20.41 11.26 -0.05
CA GLY A 45 20.30 11.23 1.42
C GLY A 45 21.12 10.12 2.07
N MET A 46 21.07 8.90 1.51
CA MET A 46 21.91 7.78 1.97
C MET A 46 23.40 8.08 1.81
N THR A 47 23.81 8.62 0.66
CA THR A 47 25.21 8.98 0.41
C THR A 47 25.71 10.03 1.39
N MET A 48 24.91 11.08 1.63
CA MET A 48 25.23 12.12 2.61
C MET A 48 25.32 11.59 4.04
N LEU A 49 24.43 10.63 4.41
CA LEU A 49 24.45 9.99 5.71
C LEU A 49 25.74 9.16 5.91
N ILE A 50 26.18 8.42 4.88
CA ILE A 50 27.42 7.64 4.90
C ILE A 50 28.65 8.55 5.07
N ILE A 51 28.68 9.67 4.34
CA ILE A 51 29.81 10.62 4.39
C ILE A 51 29.86 11.34 5.74
N THR A 52 28.69 11.73 6.27
CA THR A 52 28.59 12.52 7.51
C THR A 52 28.89 11.67 8.75
N ASN A 53 28.36 10.45 8.81
CA ASN A 53 28.59 9.58 9.98
C ASN A 53 28.39 8.08 9.62
N PRO A 54 29.47 7.38 9.21
CA PRO A 54 29.40 5.95 8.84
C PRO A 54 28.96 5.04 10.00
N GLY A 55 29.26 5.39 11.24
CA GLY A 55 28.86 4.60 12.41
C GLY A 55 27.35 4.65 12.67
N LEU A 56 26.74 5.83 12.54
CA LEU A 56 25.28 5.96 12.64
C LEU A 56 24.58 5.30 11.44
N MET A 57 25.18 5.30 10.25
CA MET A 57 24.63 4.65 9.07
C MET A 57 24.47 3.12 9.27
N LEU A 58 25.44 2.46 9.92
CA LEU A 58 25.29 1.06 10.29
C LEU A 58 24.07 0.83 11.19
N GLY A 59 23.87 1.69 12.19
CA GLY A 59 22.70 1.64 13.06
C GLY A 59 21.38 1.84 12.28
N VAL A 60 21.33 2.84 11.39
CA VAL A 60 20.17 3.09 10.52
C VAL A 60 19.94 1.90 9.58
N GLY A 61 20.98 1.31 9.01
CA GLY A 61 20.87 0.13 8.15
C GLY A 61 20.25 -1.08 8.87
N VAL A 62 20.68 -1.34 10.11
CA VAL A 62 20.10 -2.39 10.95
C VAL A 62 18.63 -2.13 11.23
N VAL A 63 18.27 -0.89 11.56
CA VAL A 63 16.87 -0.51 11.81
C VAL A 63 16.03 -0.67 10.53
N ILE A 64 16.52 -0.25 9.37
CA ILE A 64 15.84 -0.44 8.10
C ILE A 64 15.53 -1.92 7.86
N VAL A 65 16.52 -2.80 8.01
CA VAL A 65 16.31 -4.25 7.83
C VAL A 65 15.29 -4.79 8.83
N LEU A 66 15.38 -4.37 10.08
CA LEU A 66 14.50 -4.81 11.17
C LEU A 66 13.05 -4.34 11.00
N VAL A 67 12.81 -3.25 10.27
CA VAL A 67 11.49 -2.73 9.93
C VAL A 67 10.98 -3.30 8.61
N VAL A 68 11.83 -3.32 7.58
CA VAL A 68 11.43 -3.74 6.23
C VAL A 68 11.13 -5.24 6.16
N ALA A 69 11.95 -6.09 6.79
CA ALA A 69 11.76 -7.53 6.69
C ALA A 69 10.40 -8.00 7.26
N PRO A 70 10.00 -7.64 8.51
CA PRO A 70 8.66 -7.94 9.00
C PRO A 70 7.56 -7.24 8.20
N GLY A 71 7.80 -5.99 7.75
CA GLY A 71 6.87 -5.23 6.94
C GLY A 71 6.51 -5.94 5.63
N VAL A 72 7.51 -6.48 4.91
CA VAL A 72 7.30 -7.27 3.69
C VAL A 72 6.55 -8.57 3.99
N PHE A 73 6.88 -9.26 5.07
CA PHE A 73 6.22 -10.51 5.46
C PHE A 73 4.73 -10.28 5.77
N ILE A 74 4.42 -9.29 6.61
CA ILE A 74 3.04 -8.92 6.94
C ILE A 74 2.31 -8.37 5.71
N GLY A 75 2.96 -7.56 4.88
CA GLY A 75 2.42 -7.00 3.65
C GLY A 75 1.98 -8.08 2.64
N ARG A 76 2.76 -9.17 2.50
CA ARG A 76 2.36 -10.32 1.69
C ARG A 76 1.08 -10.97 2.22
N ARG A 77 0.91 -11.05 3.53
CA ARG A 77 -0.32 -11.58 4.16
C ARG A 77 -1.51 -10.65 3.91
N VAL A 78 -1.32 -9.33 4.01
CA VAL A 78 -2.35 -8.33 3.68
C VAL A 78 -2.79 -8.48 2.22
N ARG A 79 -1.85 -8.59 1.28
CA ARG A 79 -2.14 -8.76 -0.16
C ARG A 79 -2.96 -10.03 -0.42
N ARG A 80 -2.60 -11.15 0.21
CA ARG A 80 -3.36 -12.40 0.09
C ARG A 80 -4.79 -12.26 0.62
N LEU A 81 -4.96 -11.63 1.79
CA LEU A 81 -6.27 -11.39 2.37
C LEU A 81 -7.10 -10.39 1.56
N SER A 82 -6.45 -9.40 0.91
CA SER A 82 -7.12 -8.45 0.02
C SER A 82 -7.72 -9.15 -1.20
N ARG A 83 -6.96 -10.05 -1.84
CA ARG A 83 -7.47 -10.87 -2.94
C ARG A 83 -8.66 -11.73 -2.50
N ALA A 84 -8.51 -12.48 -1.41
CA ALA A 84 -9.59 -13.29 -0.87
C ALA A 84 -10.84 -12.45 -0.51
N SER A 85 -10.67 -11.22 -0.02
CA SER A 85 -11.79 -10.32 0.26
C SER A 85 -12.50 -9.88 -1.03
N GLN A 86 -11.75 -9.58 -2.10
CA GLN A 86 -12.33 -9.23 -3.40
C GLN A 86 -13.10 -10.40 -4.01
N ASP A 87 -12.53 -11.61 -3.95
CA ASP A 87 -13.19 -12.83 -4.44
C ASP A 87 -14.53 -13.05 -3.71
N ARG A 88 -14.56 -12.91 -2.37
CA ARG A 88 -15.81 -13.06 -1.61
C ARG A 88 -16.87 -11.99 -1.90
N ILE A 89 -16.45 -10.75 -2.19
CA ILE A 89 -17.36 -9.69 -2.61
C ILE A 89 -17.91 -10.01 -4.01
N ALA A 90 -17.08 -10.48 -4.92
CA ALA A 90 -17.49 -10.89 -6.25
C ALA A 90 -18.49 -12.06 -6.21
N ASP A 91 -18.24 -13.09 -5.36
CA ASP A 91 -19.14 -14.22 -5.13
C ASP A 91 -20.52 -13.73 -4.64
N ALA A 92 -20.54 -12.82 -3.66
CA ALA A 92 -21.79 -12.27 -3.12
C ALA A 92 -22.54 -11.44 -4.16
N SER A 93 -21.85 -10.65 -4.97
CA SER A 93 -22.42 -9.85 -6.06
C SER A 93 -22.99 -10.72 -7.19
N ALA A 94 -22.26 -11.78 -7.58
CA ALA A 94 -22.71 -12.74 -8.56
C ALA A 94 -23.99 -13.46 -8.09
N LEU A 95 -24.02 -13.89 -6.82
CA LEU A 95 -25.21 -14.49 -6.23
C LEU A 95 -26.40 -13.55 -6.21
N ALA A 96 -26.21 -12.27 -5.86
CA ALA A 96 -27.26 -11.27 -5.89
C ALA A 96 -27.81 -11.09 -7.32
N SER A 97 -26.93 -11.00 -8.33
CA SER A 97 -27.32 -10.86 -9.72
C SER A 97 -28.09 -12.08 -10.23
N GLU A 98 -27.64 -13.29 -9.87
CA GLU A 98 -28.33 -14.55 -10.21
C GLU A 98 -29.75 -14.59 -9.64
N VAL A 99 -29.90 -14.32 -8.34
CA VAL A 99 -31.21 -14.34 -7.66
C VAL A 99 -32.16 -13.28 -8.21
N LEU A 100 -31.66 -12.05 -8.45
CA LEU A 100 -32.47 -10.96 -9.00
C LEU A 100 -32.91 -11.25 -10.45
N ALA A 101 -32.06 -11.85 -11.26
CA ALA A 101 -32.42 -12.25 -12.62
C ALA A 101 -33.48 -13.37 -12.64
N ALA A 102 -33.46 -14.26 -11.64
CA ALA A 102 -34.41 -15.36 -11.49
C ALA A 102 -35.60 -15.03 -10.56
N MET A 103 -35.79 -13.76 -10.18
CA MET A 103 -36.79 -13.36 -9.17
C MET A 103 -38.22 -13.88 -9.46
N PRO A 104 -38.73 -13.85 -10.72
CA PRO A 104 -40.05 -14.41 -11.00
C PRO A 104 -40.16 -15.91 -10.67
N VAL A 105 -39.06 -16.66 -10.85
CA VAL A 105 -39.02 -18.10 -10.53
C VAL A 105 -38.96 -18.29 -9.02
N VAL A 106 -38.14 -17.53 -8.31
CA VAL A 106 -38.04 -17.55 -6.84
C VAL A 106 -39.41 -17.31 -6.21
N GLN A 107 -40.14 -16.31 -6.68
CA GLN A 107 -41.48 -15.97 -6.22
C GLN A 107 -42.52 -17.06 -6.53
N SER A 108 -42.44 -17.66 -7.73
CA SER A 108 -43.39 -18.72 -8.10
C SER A 108 -43.29 -19.98 -7.21
N TYR A 109 -42.10 -20.19 -6.63
CA TYR A 109 -41.86 -21.30 -5.69
C TYR A 109 -41.88 -20.88 -4.20
N ALA A 110 -42.21 -19.61 -3.89
CA ALA A 110 -42.20 -19.04 -2.54
C ALA A 110 -40.89 -19.30 -1.79
N ARG A 111 -39.73 -19.09 -2.47
CA ARG A 111 -38.38 -19.38 -1.94
C ARG A 111 -37.60 -18.12 -1.56
N GLU A 112 -38.24 -16.98 -1.37
CA GLU A 112 -37.60 -15.70 -1.05
C GLU A 112 -36.77 -15.77 0.22
N ASP A 113 -37.28 -16.43 1.27
CA ASP A 113 -36.59 -16.58 2.54
C ASP A 113 -35.35 -17.47 2.45
N ASP A 114 -35.37 -18.48 1.59
CA ASP A 114 -34.23 -19.36 1.38
C ASP A 114 -33.09 -18.63 0.66
N GLU A 115 -33.43 -17.89 -0.38
CA GLU A 115 -32.46 -17.10 -1.12
C GLU A 115 -31.94 -15.90 -0.30
N ALA A 116 -32.79 -15.26 0.50
CA ALA A 116 -32.36 -14.21 1.43
C ALA A 116 -31.36 -14.76 2.47
N ARG A 117 -31.59 -15.96 3.00
CA ARG A 117 -30.66 -16.63 3.93
C ARG A 117 -29.35 -17.03 3.23
N ARG A 118 -29.42 -17.47 1.96
CA ARG A 118 -28.24 -17.83 1.15
C ARG A 118 -27.38 -16.62 0.89
N PHE A 119 -27.99 -15.51 0.48
CA PHE A 119 -27.28 -14.23 0.28
C PHE A 119 -26.68 -13.68 1.57
N SER A 120 -27.44 -13.68 2.65
CA SER A 120 -26.98 -13.21 3.98
C SER A 120 -25.73 -13.98 4.46
N ARG A 121 -25.68 -15.30 4.25
CA ARG A 121 -24.49 -16.12 4.57
C ARG A 121 -23.27 -15.75 3.69
N SER A 122 -23.49 -15.49 2.40
CA SER A 122 -22.42 -15.08 1.50
C SER A 122 -21.88 -13.70 1.87
N ALA A 123 -22.77 -12.75 2.15
CA ALA A 123 -22.43 -11.39 2.60
C ALA A 123 -21.67 -11.40 3.94
N GLU A 124 -22.10 -12.23 4.90
CA GLU A 124 -21.42 -12.39 6.20
C GLU A 124 -20.00 -12.97 6.02
N THR A 125 -19.82 -13.91 5.10
CA THR A 125 -18.50 -14.48 4.79
C THR A 125 -17.58 -13.41 4.17
N ALA A 126 -18.09 -12.59 3.25
CA ALA A 126 -17.38 -11.47 2.67
C ALA A 126 -16.99 -10.44 3.76
N PHE A 127 -17.92 -10.09 4.64
CA PHE A 127 -17.70 -9.17 5.76
C PHE A 127 -16.62 -9.67 6.72
N ARG A 128 -16.67 -10.92 7.16
CA ARG A 128 -15.65 -11.51 8.06
C ARG A 128 -14.27 -11.53 7.42
N THR A 129 -14.19 -11.82 6.13
CA THR A 129 -12.92 -11.79 5.38
C THR A 129 -12.36 -10.36 5.30
N ALA A 130 -13.23 -9.36 5.05
CA ALA A 130 -12.85 -7.96 5.04
C ALA A 130 -12.38 -7.47 6.42
N ILE A 131 -13.05 -7.84 7.50
CA ILE A 131 -12.61 -7.55 8.88
C ILE A 131 -11.24 -8.15 9.17
N SER A 132 -11.01 -9.42 8.79
CA SER A 132 -9.70 -10.07 8.99
C SER A 132 -8.59 -9.33 8.22
N ARG A 133 -8.84 -8.94 6.96
CA ARG A 133 -7.93 -8.11 6.18
C ARG A 133 -7.61 -6.78 6.88
N ASN A 134 -8.64 -6.09 7.35
CA ASN A 134 -8.48 -4.77 7.99
C ASN A 134 -7.70 -4.87 9.31
N LYS A 135 -7.92 -5.93 10.11
CA LYS A 135 -7.13 -6.17 11.34
C LYS A 135 -5.64 -6.34 11.02
N VAL A 136 -5.29 -7.17 10.05
CA VAL A 136 -3.88 -7.40 9.67
C VAL A 136 -3.27 -6.12 9.06
N ARG A 137 -4.04 -5.36 8.27
CA ARG A 137 -3.60 -4.07 7.73
C ARG A 137 -3.36 -3.04 8.84
N ALA A 138 -4.28 -2.94 9.80
CA ALA A 138 -4.12 -2.04 10.94
C ALA A 138 -2.90 -2.39 11.78
N LEU A 139 -2.64 -3.70 12.03
CA LEU A 139 -1.44 -4.15 12.71
C LEU A 139 -0.16 -3.79 11.95
N LEU A 140 -0.14 -3.95 10.63
CA LEU A 140 0.99 -3.55 9.78
C LEU A 140 1.23 -2.03 9.89
N THR A 141 0.18 -1.22 9.77
CA THR A 141 0.28 0.24 9.88
C THR A 141 0.79 0.65 11.26
N ALA A 142 0.23 0.09 12.33
CA ALA A 142 0.69 0.36 13.69
C ALA A 142 2.17 -0.04 13.88
N PHE A 143 2.57 -1.21 13.38
CA PHE A 143 3.97 -1.65 13.42
C PHE A 143 4.89 -0.67 12.70
N ILE A 144 4.55 -0.21 11.49
CA ILE A 144 5.36 0.75 10.72
C ILE A 144 5.50 2.07 11.49
N ILE A 145 4.39 2.59 12.05
CA ILE A 145 4.41 3.84 12.83
C ILE A 145 5.32 3.70 14.05
N VAL A 146 5.13 2.66 14.86
CA VAL A 146 5.93 2.43 16.08
C VAL A 146 7.40 2.22 15.74
N ALA A 147 7.69 1.46 14.70
CA ALA A 147 9.06 1.20 14.26
C ALA A 147 9.75 2.48 13.75
N LEU A 148 9.03 3.30 12.97
CA LEU A 148 9.58 4.55 12.43
C LEU A 148 9.87 5.55 13.55
N PHE A 149 8.91 5.81 14.43
CA PHE A 149 9.11 6.72 15.54
C PHE A 149 10.11 6.20 16.58
N GLY A 150 10.08 4.89 16.85
CA GLY A 150 11.07 4.23 17.71
C GLY A 150 12.50 4.37 17.18
N ALA A 151 12.68 4.16 15.87
CA ALA A 151 13.97 4.35 15.21
C ALA A 151 14.44 5.81 15.27
N LEU A 152 13.54 6.76 15.04
CA LEU A 152 13.85 8.19 15.13
C LEU A 152 14.31 8.59 16.55
N LEU A 153 13.53 8.19 17.57
CA LEU A 153 13.86 8.50 18.97
C LEU A 153 15.15 7.82 19.42
N TYR A 154 15.38 6.57 19.03
CA TYR A 154 16.60 5.85 19.32
C TYR A 154 17.83 6.47 18.63
N GLY A 155 17.69 6.89 17.37
CA GLY A 155 18.73 7.62 16.65
C GLY A 155 19.07 8.98 17.30
N LEU A 156 18.04 9.72 17.71
CA LEU A 156 18.22 10.97 18.46
C LEU A 156 18.93 10.73 19.80
N TYR A 157 18.55 9.70 20.53
CA TYR A 157 19.20 9.34 21.80
C TYR A 157 20.69 9.03 21.59
N LEU A 158 21.04 8.14 20.65
CA LEU A 158 22.43 7.79 20.33
C LEU A 158 23.23 9.01 19.86
N GLY A 159 22.61 9.85 19.02
CA GLY A 159 23.22 11.07 18.53
C GLY A 159 23.49 12.07 19.65
N THR A 160 22.54 12.27 20.56
CA THR A 160 22.71 13.17 21.74
C THR A 160 23.84 12.66 22.66
N VAL A 161 23.89 11.35 22.94
CA VAL A 161 24.98 10.75 23.72
C VAL A 161 26.33 11.02 23.04
N SER A 162 26.42 10.85 21.73
CA SER A 162 27.63 11.09 20.95
C SER A 162 28.07 12.57 20.98
N VAL A 163 27.11 13.51 21.05
CA VAL A 163 27.41 14.93 21.21
C VAL A 163 27.93 15.21 22.61
N MET A 164 27.32 14.65 23.65
CA MET A 164 27.76 14.81 25.04
C MET A 164 29.16 14.26 25.30
N GLU A 165 29.52 13.18 24.61
CA GLU A 165 30.85 12.57 24.67
C GLU A 165 31.89 13.30 23.77
N GLY A 166 31.51 14.38 23.11
CA GLY A 166 32.41 15.16 22.24
C GLY A 166 32.79 14.48 20.92
N ARG A 167 32.14 13.34 20.59
CA ARG A 167 32.42 12.59 19.36
C ARG A 167 31.76 13.20 18.13
N MET A 168 30.77 14.07 18.33
CA MET A 168 30.01 14.70 17.27
C MET A 168 29.56 16.11 17.68
N SER A 169 29.51 17.04 16.71
CA SER A 169 28.94 18.36 16.98
C SER A 169 27.40 18.35 16.91
N ALA A 170 26.75 19.27 17.60
CA ALA A 170 25.29 19.45 17.53
C ALA A 170 24.80 19.74 16.10
N GLY A 171 25.63 20.42 15.27
CA GLY A 171 25.31 20.67 13.86
C GLY A 171 25.26 19.38 13.03
N VAL A 172 26.21 18.46 13.25
CA VAL A 172 26.23 17.14 12.60
C VAL A 172 25.03 16.29 13.02
N LEU A 173 24.62 16.38 14.30
CA LEU A 173 23.39 15.72 14.75
C LEU A 173 22.16 16.25 14.01
N GLY A 174 22.02 17.57 13.89
CA GLY A 174 20.92 18.19 13.14
C GLY A 174 20.90 17.77 11.65
N GLN A 175 22.05 17.75 11.00
CA GLN A 175 22.18 17.24 9.62
C GLN A 175 21.78 15.77 9.50
N THR A 176 22.21 14.92 10.43
CA THR A 176 21.87 13.50 10.45
C THR A 176 20.36 13.27 10.54
N VAL A 177 19.69 13.99 11.45
CA VAL A 177 18.23 13.92 11.63
C VAL A 177 17.51 14.34 10.35
N LEU A 178 17.98 15.42 9.70
CA LEU A 178 17.42 15.91 8.45
C LEU A 178 17.56 14.86 7.33
N TYR A 179 18.74 14.24 7.20
CA TYR A 179 18.96 13.20 6.19
C TYR A 179 18.13 11.94 6.46
N ILE A 180 17.99 11.51 7.71
CA ILE A 180 17.11 10.40 8.07
C ILE A 180 15.66 10.72 7.66
N GLY A 181 15.19 11.94 7.92
CA GLY A 181 13.86 12.38 7.52
C GLY A 181 13.65 12.36 5.99
N LEU A 182 14.63 12.84 5.22
CA LEU A 182 14.62 12.79 3.76
C LEU A 182 14.58 11.36 3.22
N VAL A 183 15.43 10.48 3.76
CA VAL A 183 15.47 9.06 3.37
C VAL A 183 14.17 8.36 3.69
N ALA A 184 13.64 8.55 4.90
CA ALA A 184 12.38 7.94 5.34
C ALA A 184 11.19 8.45 4.51
N GLY A 185 11.10 9.76 4.26
CA GLY A 185 10.05 10.36 3.42
C GLY A 185 10.10 9.87 1.98
N SER A 186 11.29 9.77 1.40
CA SER A 186 11.45 9.25 0.03
C SER A 186 11.13 7.76 -0.07
N ALA A 187 11.51 6.97 0.92
CA ALA A 187 11.17 5.55 0.98
C ALA A 187 9.65 5.33 1.12
N ALA A 188 8.97 6.12 1.95
CA ALA A 188 7.52 6.09 2.09
C ALA A 188 6.82 6.46 0.78
N ALA A 189 7.26 7.54 0.11
CA ALA A 189 6.70 7.96 -1.17
C ALA A 189 6.91 6.93 -2.29
N LEU A 190 8.06 6.22 -2.31
CA LEU A 190 8.31 5.12 -3.27
C LEU A 190 7.45 3.88 -2.99
N ALA A 191 7.02 3.67 -1.75
CA ALA A 191 6.12 2.56 -1.41
C ALA A 191 4.66 2.83 -1.82
N GLU A 192 4.31 4.09 -2.13
CA GLU A 192 2.97 4.52 -2.54
C GLU A 192 2.82 4.55 -4.07
N VAL A 193 3.92 4.65 -4.82
CA VAL A 193 3.95 4.64 -6.29
C VAL A 193 3.87 3.21 -6.84
#